data_7832593b12464defcc9d59b53835816b
#
_entry.id   7832593b12464defcc9d59b53835816b
#
_cell.length_a   1.000
_cell.length_b   1.000
_cell.length_c   1.000
_cell.angle_alpha   90.00
_cell.angle_beta   90.00
_cell.angle_gamma   90.00
#
_symmetry.space_group_name_H-M   'P 1'
#
loop_
_entity.id
_entity.type
_entity.pdbx_description
1 polymer ?
#
loop_
_entity_poly.entity_id
_entity_poly.type
_entity_poly.pdbx_seq_one_letter_code
_entity_poly.pdbx_strand_id
1 'polypeptide(L)'
;MNTRLKERIDMATLINGNGNPRIYAAQDADLIAALAGDITGIAQIGNKFAATAVDANTISVADGVIVTKEGRRIQLDAGSTDMFVIPTGTTGVTNYYIIGYKLTTQSDDSQIAETFVQLMSSSSETITEDTFRSGATDVYVSLYRVQQNGVNLGTITGLLPELTNISE
;
A
#
# COMPACT_ATOMS: atom_id res chain seq x y z
N MET A 1 -0.97 -18.74 48.42
CA MET A 1 -1.21 -17.65 47.46
C MET A 1 -1.49 -18.28 46.10
N ASN A 2 -2.77 -18.40 45.75
CA ASN A 2 -3.18 -19.03 44.50
C ASN A 2 -3.20 -18.00 43.37
N THR A 3 -2.14 -17.95 42.56
CA THR A 3 -2.16 -17.22 41.29
C THR A 3 -2.92 -18.09 40.28
N ARG A 4 -4.24 -17.95 40.21
CA ARG A 4 -5.00 -18.45 39.07
C ARG A 4 -4.54 -17.66 37.84
N LEU A 5 -3.70 -18.28 37.02
CA LEU A 5 -3.61 -17.96 35.59
C LEU A 5 -5.03 -18.12 35.04
N LYS A 6 -5.72 -17.01 34.83
CA LYS A 6 -6.91 -16.97 33.99
C LYS A 6 -6.42 -17.33 32.57
N GLU A 7 -6.57 -18.60 32.21
CA GLU A 7 -6.58 -18.96 30.79
C GLU A 7 -7.65 -18.09 30.15
N ARG A 8 -7.19 -17.17 29.31
CA ARG A 8 -8.06 -16.37 28.47
C ARG A 8 -8.57 -17.33 27.41
N ILE A 9 -9.75 -17.89 27.64
CA ILE A 9 -10.48 -18.60 26.59
C ILE A 9 -10.77 -17.52 25.55
N ASP A 10 -10.14 -17.62 24.40
CA ASP A 10 -10.41 -16.75 23.24
C ASP A 10 -11.83 -17.09 22.76
N MET A 11 -12.79 -16.38 23.32
CA MET A 11 -14.18 -16.48 22.89
C MET A 11 -14.37 -15.58 21.68
N ALA A 12 -15.11 -16.06 20.68
CA ALA A 12 -15.49 -15.26 19.53
C ALA A 12 -16.16 -13.96 20.01
N THR A 13 -15.72 -12.84 19.46
CA THR A 13 -16.24 -11.51 19.81
C THR A 13 -17.30 -11.09 18.80
N LEU A 14 -18.48 -10.69 19.29
CA LEU A 14 -19.50 -10.08 18.46
C LEU A 14 -19.10 -8.63 18.15
N ILE A 15 -18.81 -8.37 16.88
CA ILE A 15 -18.47 -7.06 16.36
C ILE A 15 -19.78 -6.36 15.97
N ASN A 16 -19.93 -5.09 16.34
CA ASN A 16 -21.17 -4.29 16.16
C ASN A 16 -22.37 -4.73 17.03
N GLY A 17 -22.12 -5.48 18.11
CA GLY A 17 -23.15 -5.79 19.09
C GLY A 17 -23.41 -4.65 20.08
N ASN A 18 -24.55 -4.68 20.76
CA ASN A 18 -24.91 -3.70 21.78
C ASN A 18 -23.88 -3.69 22.93
N GLY A 19 -23.36 -2.52 23.28
CA GLY A 19 -22.55 -2.29 24.48
C GLY A 19 -21.04 -2.09 24.23
N ASN A 20 -20.52 -2.28 23.02
CA ASN A 20 -19.14 -1.92 22.70
C ASN A 20 -19.07 -1.21 21.35
N PRO A 21 -19.12 0.13 21.34
CA PRO A 21 -19.23 0.91 20.10
C PRO A 21 -17.91 1.06 19.32
N ARG A 22 -16.82 0.38 19.72
CA ARG A 22 -15.51 0.54 19.05
C ARG A 22 -15.21 -0.64 18.15
N ILE A 23 -15.19 -0.36 16.85
CA ILE A 23 -14.56 -1.22 15.86
C ILE A 23 -13.06 -0.89 15.87
N TYR A 24 -12.24 -1.88 16.16
CA TYR A 24 -10.79 -1.71 16.07
C TYR A 24 -10.35 -1.71 14.60
N ALA A 25 -9.29 -0.97 14.28
CA ALA A 25 -8.76 -0.87 12.92
C ALA A 25 -8.47 -2.23 12.27
N ALA A 26 -8.05 -3.23 13.05
CA ALA A 26 -7.85 -4.60 12.56
C ALA A 26 -9.15 -5.26 12.12
N GLN A 27 -10.25 -5.07 12.86
CA GLN A 27 -11.56 -5.65 12.54
C GLN A 27 -12.20 -4.97 11.32
N ASP A 28 -12.01 -3.66 11.18
CA ASP A 28 -12.42 -2.92 9.99
C ASP A 28 -11.64 -3.40 8.76
N ALA A 29 -10.32 -3.59 8.89
CA ALA A 29 -9.48 -4.14 7.83
C ALA A 29 -9.90 -5.56 7.44
N ASP A 30 -10.26 -6.43 8.39
CA ASP A 30 -10.74 -7.79 8.11
C ASP A 30 -12.04 -7.78 7.30
N LEU A 31 -12.97 -6.88 7.63
CA LEU A 31 -14.20 -6.72 6.86
C LEU A 31 -13.92 -6.22 5.44
N ILE A 32 -13.05 -5.23 5.29
CA ILE A 32 -12.66 -4.68 3.98
C ILE A 32 -11.96 -5.76 3.15
N ALA A 33 -11.05 -6.55 3.74
CA ALA A 33 -10.38 -7.65 3.04
C ALA A 33 -11.37 -8.71 2.56
N ALA A 34 -12.37 -9.06 3.40
CA ALA A 34 -13.40 -10.00 3.02
C ALA A 34 -14.28 -9.50 1.86
N LEU A 35 -14.52 -8.19 1.75
CA LEU A 35 -15.31 -7.57 0.70
C LEU A 35 -14.52 -7.33 -0.60
N ALA A 36 -13.24 -6.94 -0.48
CA ALA A 36 -12.39 -6.60 -1.62
C ALA A 36 -11.70 -7.82 -2.26
N GLY A 37 -11.70 -8.96 -1.57
CA GLY A 37 -10.94 -10.14 -1.95
C GLY A 37 -9.50 -10.09 -1.41
N ASP A 38 -8.77 -11.18 -1.61
CA ASP A 38 -7.40 -11.39 -1.08
C ASP A 38 -6.34 -10.85 -2.04
N ILE A 39 -6.57 -9.67 -2.60
CA ILE A 39 -5.65 -8.99 -3.52
C ILE A 39 -5.49 -7.52 -3.15
N THR A 40 -4.29 -7.00 -3.33
CA THR A 40 -4.04 -5.56 -3.27
C THR A 40 -4.38 -4.92 -4.62
N GLY A 41 -5.15 -3.85 -4.61
CA GLY A 41 -5.56 -3.18 -5.83
C GLY A 41 -6.04 -1.76 -5.62
N ILE A 42 -6.30 -1.07 -6.72
CA ILE A 42 -6.77 0.32 -6.76
C ILE A 42 -8.29 0.31 -6.83
N ALA A 43 -8.94 0.97 -5.87
CA ALA A 43 -10.38 1.16 -5.88
C ALA A 43 -10.81 2.14 -6.98
N GLN A 44 -12.06 1.99 -7.48
CA GLN A 44 -12.64 2.87 -8.50
C GLN A 44 -13.05 4.22 -7.91
N ILE A 45 -12.12 4.91 -7.22
CA ILE A 45 -12.35 6.15 -6.48
C ILE A 45 -11.27 7.16 -6.87
N GLY A 46 -11.69 8.41 -7.12
CA GLY A 46 -10.79 9.51 -7.47
C GLY A 46 -10.08 9.29 -8.80
N ASN A 47 -8.88 9.81 -8.91
CA ASN A 47 -8.02 9.69 -10.09
C ASN A 47 -7.20 8.40 -10.13
N LYS A 48 -7.51 7.43 -9.25
CA LYS A 48 -6.96 6.08 -9.24
C LYS A 48 -5.43 6.02 -9.22
N PHE A 49 -4.80 6.92 -8.50
CA PHE A 49 -3.33 7.05 -8.43
C PHE A 49 -2.66 7.24 -9.79
N ALA A 50 -3.32 7.89 -10.75
CA ALA A 50 -2.76 8.13 -12.07
C ALA A 50 -1.40 8.85 -11.98
N ALA A 51 -0.38 8.27 -12.64
CA ALA A 51 0.98 8.80 -12.63
C ALA A 51 1.24 9.71 -13.82
N THR A 52 1.96 10.80 -13.58
CA THR A 52 2.39 11.76 -14.61
C THR A 52 3.85 12.16 -14.36
N ALA A 53 4.69 12.05 -15.37
CA ALA A 53 6.04 12.61 -15.32
C ALA A 53 5.96 14.15 -15.34
N VAL A 54 6.51 14.78 -14.30
CA VAL A 54 6.50 16.25 -14.15
C VAL A 54 7.75 16.86 -14.74
N ASP A 55 8.87 16.18 -14.58
CA ASP A 55 10.17 16.54 -15.11
C ASP A 55 11.02 15.29 -15.41
N ALA A 56 12.33 15.48 -15.65
CA ALA A 56 13.23 14.40 -16.04
C ALA A 56 13.40 13.29 -14.99
N ASN A 57 13.05 13.53 -13.72
CA ASN A 57 13.22 12.58 -12.62
C ASN A 57 12.12 12.63 -11.55
N THR A 58 11.04 13.37 -11.78
CA THR A 58 9.93 13.48 -10.82
C THR A 58 8.63 12.97 -11.42
N ILE A 59 7.94 12.13 -10.67
CA ILE A 59 6.63 11.58 -11.01
C ILE A 59 5.62 12.11 -10.00
N SER A 60 4.54 12.72 -10.46
CA SER A 60 3.37 13.06 -9.68
C SER A 60 2.35 11.94 -9.78
N VAL A 61 1.78 11.54 -8.65
CA VAL A 61 0.71 10.56 -8.55
C VAL A 61 -0.52 11.25 -7.98
N ALA A 62 -1.64 11.13 -8.69
CA ALA A 62 -2.91 11.77 -8.32
C ALA A 62 -3.63 11.04 -7.19
N ASP A 63 -4.69 11.64 -6.67
CA ASP A 63 -5.54 11.10 -5.61
C ASP A 63 -6.17 9.74 -5.96
N GLY A 64 -6.51 8.98 -4.93
CA GLY A 64 -7.12 7.67 -5.07
C GLY A 64 -7.15 6.89 -3.77
N VAL A 65 -7.59 5.64 -3.86
CA VAL A 65 -7.64 4.70 -2.74
C VAL A 65 -7.04 3.36 -3.18
N ILE A 66 -6.07 2.86 -2.44
CA ILE A 66 -5.57 1.48 -2.54
C ILE A 66 -6.15 0.70 -1.38
N VAL A 67 -6.60 -0.52 -1.66
CA VAL A 67 -6.98 -1.50 -0.63
C VAL A 67 -5.97 -2.64 -0.70
N THR A 68 -5.29 -2.91 0.40
CA THR A 68 -4.35 -4.03 0.49
C THR A 68 -5.07 -5.36 0.69
N LYS A 69 -4.42 -6.47 0.38
CA LYS A 69 -4.94 -7.83 0.61
C LYS A 69 -5.30 -8.10 2.08
N GLU A 70 -4.80 -7.30 3.02
CA GLU A 70 -5.20 -7.34 4.43
C GLU A 70 -6.31 -6.36 4.79
N GLY A 71 -6.90 -5.65 3.81
CA GLY A 71 -7.95 -4.67 4.02
C GLY A 71 -7.46 -3.32 4.56
N ARG A 72 -6.15 -3.06 4.58
CA ARG A 72 -5.64 -1.72 4.90
C ARG A 72 -5.92 -0.78 3.74
N ARG A 73 -6.27 0.45 4.06
CA ARG A 73 -6.57 1.46 3.07
C ARG A 73 -5.51 2.55 3.06
N ILE A 74 -4.88 2.75 1.90
CA ILE A 74 -4.02 3.89 1.62
C ILE A 74 -4.87 4.88 0.82
N GLN A 75 -5.05 6.07 1.33
CA GLN A 75 -5.85 7.09 0.68
C GLN A 75 -5.05 8.37 0.50
N LEU A 76 -5.10 8.90 -0.71
CA LEU A 76 -4.68 10.24 -1.03
C LEU A 76 -5.94 11.06 -1.31
N ASP A 77 -6.13 12.13 -0.55
CA ASP A 77 -7.37 12.91 -0.57
C ASP A 77 -7.61 13.58 -1.93
N ALA A 78 -8.88 13.78 -2.26
CA ALA A 78 -9.30 14.36 -3.54
C ALA A 78 -8.58 15.69 -3.83
N GLY A 79 -7.97 15.76 -5.01
CA GLY A 79 -7.19 16.92 -5.47
C GLY A 79 -5.77 16.99 -4.90
N SER A 80 -5.37 16.05 -4.04
CA SER A 80 -3.99 15.94 -3.56
C SER A 80 -3.12 15.14 -4.53
N THR A 81 -1.80 15.34 -4.44
CA THR A 81 -0.82 14.58 -5.22
C THR A 81 0.38 14.22 -4.35
N ASP A 82 0.94 13.05 -4.57
CA ASP A 82 2.24 12.66 -4.03
C ASP A 82 3.33 12.74 -5.11
N MET A 83 4.52 13.15 -4.71
CA MET A 83 5.68 13.27 -5.59
C MET A 83 6.69 12.17 -5.28
N PHE A 84 7.15 11.50 -6.34
CA PHE A 84 8.21 10.50 -6.27
C PHE A 84 9.41 11.02 -7.05
N VAL A 85 10.53 11.21 -6.36
CA VAL A 85 11.76 11.69 -6.99
C VAL A 85 12.69 10.51 -7.27
N ILE A 86 12.93 10.23 -8.53
CA ILE A 86 13.88 9.22 -8.99
C ILE A 86 15.27 9.83 -8.95
N PRO A 87 16.29 9.15 -8.41
CA PRO A 87 17.66 9.66 -8.45
C PRO A 87 18.11 9.99 -9.87
N THR A 88 18.92 11.04 -10.01
CA THR A 88 19.46 11.43 -11.33
C THR A 88 20.26 10.29 -11.95
N GLY A 89 19.90 9.92 -13.17
CA GLY A 89 20.53 8.84 -13.91
C GLY A 89 21.84 9.23 -14.58
N THR A 90 22.48 8.25 -15.20
CA THR A 90 23.72 8.41 -15.95
C THR A 90 23.46 8.17 -17.44
N THR A 91 23.95 9.06 -18.29
CA THR A 91 23.83 8.92 -19.76
C THR A 91 24.29 7.52 -20.21
N GLY A 92 23.48 6.87 -21.03
CA GLY A 92 23.75 5.54 -21.57
C GLY A 92 23.47 4.37 -20.63
N VAL A 93 22.98 4.64 -19.40
CA VAL A 93 22.58 3.62 -18.43
C VAL A 93 21.06 3.54 -18.34
N THR A 94 20.51 2.34 -18.37
CA THR A 94 19.08 2.11 -18.10
C THR A 94 18.91 1.56 -16.71
N ASN A 95 18.11 2.21 -15.89
CA ASN A 95 17.75 1.79 -14.55
C ASN A 95 16.25 1.48 -14.48
N TYR A 96 15.88 0.64 -13.51
CA TYR A 96 14.50 0.34 -13.18
C TYR A 96 14.25 0.63 -11.71
N TYR A 97 13.15 1.30 -11.41
CA TYR A 97 12.73 1.61 -10.05
C TYR A 97 11.33 1.08 -9.80
N ILE A 98 11.06 0.72 -8.57
CA ILE A 98 9.68 0.56 -8.08
C ILE A 98 9.39 1.71 -7.14
N ILE A 99 8.24 2.33 -7.36
CA ILE A 99 7.70 3.38 -6.49
C ILE A 99 6.36 2.94 -5.91
N GLY A 100 6.05 3.40 -4.72
CA GLY A 100 4.81 3.07 -4.04
C GLY A 100 4.78 3.53 -2.60
N TYR A 101 4.04 2.80 -1.77
CA TYR A 101 3.86 3.13 -0.36
C TYR A 101 4.40 2.03 0.54
N LYS A 102 5.16 2.44 1.53
CA LYS A 102 5.62 1.61 2.63
C LYS A 102 4.71 1.85 3.83
N LEU A 103 4.05 0.81 4.30
CA LEU A 103 3.30 0.82 5.54
C LEU A 103 4.20 0.35 6.67
N THR A 104 4.27 1.10 7.77
CA THR A 104 5.10 0.77 8.93
C THR A 104 4.27 0.81 10.20
N THR A 105 4.43 -0.19 11.07
CA THR A 105 3.88 -0.16 12.42
C THR A 105 4.84 0.58 13.34
N GLN A 106 4.33 1.61 14.01
CA GLN A 106 5.06 2.42 14.97
C GLN A 106 5.12 1.73 16.34
N SER A 107 5.95 2.25 17.25
CA SER A 107 6.10 1.71 18.61
C SER A 107 4.85 1.82 19.49
N ASP A 108 3.89 2.66 19.11
CA ASP A 108 2.59 2.83 19.77
C ASP A 108 1.47 2.03 19.08
N ASP A 109 1.84 1.05 18.24
CA ASP A 109 0.95 0.23 17.41
C ASP A 109 0.14 1.00 16.34
N SER A 110 0.38 2.28 16.16
CA SER A 110 -0.17 3.03 15.01
C SER A 110 0.52 2.60 13.72
N GLN A 111 -0.15 2.77 12.60
CA GLN A 111 0.39 2.47 11.28
C GLN A 111 0.41 3.74 10.44
N ILE A 112 1.53 3.96 9.76
CA ILE A 112 1.71 5.08 8.84
C ILE A 112 2.03 4.57 7.43
N ALA A 113 1.73 5.38 6.42
CA ALA A 113 2.12 5.14 5.04
C ALA A 113 3.09 6.24 4.60
N GLU A 114 4.21 5.83 4.02
CA GLU A 114 5.23 6.72 3.48
C GLU A 114 5.51 6.33 2.02
N THR A 115 5.85 7.31 1.20
CA THR A 115 6.31 7.05 -0.18
C THR A 115 7.68 6.38 -0.16
N PHE A 116 7.93 5.48 -1.12
CA PHE A 116 9.27 4.92 -1.33
C PHE A 116 9.63 4.89 -2.81
N VAL A 117 10.93 4.93 -3.07
CA VAL A 117 11.55 4.75 -4.39
C VAL A 117 12.69 3.76 -4.21
N GLN A 118 12.67 2.64 -4.92
CA GLN A 118 13.67 1.59 -4.79
C GLN A 118 14.26 1.21 -6.15
N LEU A 119 15.60 1.26 -6.25
CA LEU A 119 16.32 0.76 -7.43
C LEU A 119 16.22 -0.76 -7.49
N MET A 120 15.92 -1.29 -8.66
CA MET A 120 15.83 -2.71 -8.95
C MET A 120 17.03 -3.19 -9.77
N SER A 121 17.41 -4.44 -9.62
CA SER A 121 18.54 -5.03 -10.35
C SER A 121 18.17 -5.38 -11.81
N SER A 122 16.89 -5.51 -12.11
CA SER A 122 16.39 -5.83 -13.46
C SER A 122 14.98 -5.30 -13.71
N SER A 123 14.56 -5.33 -14.98
CA SER A 123 13.21 -4.94 -15.40
C SER A 123 12.10 -5.86 -14.89
N SER A 124 12.43 -7.06 -14.43
CA SER A 124 11.48 -8.07 -13.96
C SER A 124 11.49 -8.29 -12.46
N GLU A 125 12.46 -7.71 -11.74
CA GLU A 125 12.52 -7.84 -10.29
C GLU A 125 11.30 -7.19 -9.63
N THR A 126 10.77 -7.82 -8.58
CA THR A 126 9.60 -7.37 -7.84
C THR A 126 9.91 -7.26 -6.36
N ILE A 127 9.14 -6.42 -5.66
CA ILE A 127 9.16 -6.36 -4.21
C ILE A 127 8.00 -7.21 -3.71
N THR A 128 8.28 -8.15 -2.80
CA THR A 128 7.25 -8.98 -2.17
C THR A 128 6.41 -8.11 -1.23
N GLU A 129 5.10 -8.16 -1.40
CA GLU A 129 4.17 -7.57 -0.45
C GLU A 129 3.96 -8.56 0.71
N ASP A 130 4.62 -8.28 1.84
CA ASP A 130 4.40 -9.00 3.08
C ASP A 130 3.06 -8.59 3.72
N THR A 131 2.73 -9.17 4.87
CA THR A 131 1.53 -8.84 5.62
C THR A 131 1.86 -8.61 7.08
N PHE A 132 1.12 -7.72 7.74
CA PHE A 132 1.24 -7.52 9.18
C PHE A 132 0.81 -8.77 9.95
N ARG A 133 -0.13 -9.55 9.40
CA ARG A 133 -0.56 -10.84 9.97
C ARG A 133 0.56 -11.88 9.97
N SER A 134 1.50 -11.81 9.04
CA SER A 134 2.70 -12.66 9.03
C SER A 134 3.79 -12.20 10.00
N GLY A 135 3.57 -11.08 10.70
CA GLY A 135 4.52 -10.50 11.65
C GLY A 135 5.48 -9.50 11.02
N ALA A 136 5.23 -9.06 9.78
CA ALA A 136 6.03 -7.99 9.17
C ALA A 136 5.84 -6.67 9.94
N THR A 137 6.92 -5.91 10.13
CA THR A 137 6.88 -4.55 10.67
C THR A 137 6.67 -3.52 9.57
N ASP A 138 7.09 -3.86 8.35
CA ASP A 138 7.00 -3.04 7.15
C ASP A 138 6.31 -3.83 6.03
N VAL A 139 5.37 -3.20 5.34
CA VAL A 139 4.69 -3.75 4.17
C VAL A 139 4.87 -2.80 3.00
N TYR A 140 5.43 -3.31 1.90
CA TYR A 140 5.66 -2.54 0.68
C TYR A 140 4.55 -2.78 -0.33
N VAL A 141 3.85 -1.72 -0.71
CA VAL A 141 2.83 -1.74 -1.75
C VAL A 141 3.40 -1.08 -3.00
N SER A 142 3.77 -1.90 -3.97
CA SER A 142 4.36 -1.46 -5.24
C SER A 142 3.29 -0.90 -6.17
N LEU A 143 3.38 0.39 -6.51
CA LEU A 143 2.37 1.08 -7.32
C LEU A 143 2.75 1.11 -8.81
N TYR A 144 3.99 1.52 -9.11
CA TYR A 144 4.50 1.61 -10.47
C TYR A 144 5.93 1.09 -10.60
N ARG A 145 6.21 0.51 -11.77
CA ARG A 145 7.58 0.33 -12.25
C ARG A 145 7.94 1.47 -13.17
N VAL A 146 9.10 2.06 -12.93
CA VAL A 146 9.61 3.20 -13.68
C VAL A 146 10.91 2.81 -14.35
N GLN A 147 10.98 2.94 -15.67
CA GLN A 147 12.22 2.84 -16.43
C GLN A 147 12.85 4.22 -16.51
N GLN A 148 14.15 4.32 -16.27
CA GLN A 148 14.94 5.52 -16.48
C GLN A 148 15.97 5.25 -17.56
N ASN A 149 15.95 6.03 -18.63
CA ASN A 149 16.88 5.92 -19.76
C ASN A 149 17.86 7.10 -19.71
N GLY A 150 19.08 6.84 -19.26
CA GLY A 150 20.04 7.89 -19.01
C GLY A 150 19.53 8.85 -17.94
N VAL A 151 19.42 10.14 -18.27
CA VAL A 151 18.97 11.18 -17.34
C VAL A 151 17.45 11.44 -17.40
N ASN A 152 16.71 10.73 -18.23
CA ASN A 152 15.28 10.97 -18.44
C ASN A 152 14.42 9.76 -17.98
N LEU A 153 13.21 10.06 -17.54
CA LEU A 153 12.20 9.03 -17.31
C LEU A 153 11.75 8.43 -18.65
N GLY A 154 11.60 7.11 -18.64
CA GLY A 154 11.04 6.32 -19.73
C GLY A 154 9.63 5.86 -19.41
N THR A 155 9.38 4.55 -19.61
CA THR A 155 8.06 3.94 -19.39
C THR A 155 7.72 3.87 -17.92
N ILE A 156 6.47 4.25 -17.57
CA ILE A 156 5.86 4.08 -16.27
C ILE A 156 4.77 3.02 -16.41
N THR A 157 4.90 1.89 -15.69
CA THR A 157 3.99 0.76 -15.80
C THR A 157 3.30 0.51 -14.47
N GLY A 158 1.96 0.50 -14.46
CA GLY A 158 1.16 0.16 -13.27
C GLY A 158 1.37 -1.30 -12.85
N LEU A 159 1.49 -1.53 -11.54
CA LEU A 159 1.71 -2.85 -10.94
C LEU A 159 0.49 -3.39 -10.20
N LEU A 160 -0.46 -2.51 -9.82
CA LEU A 160 -1.66 -2.89 -9.12
C LEU A 160 -2.85 -3.02 -10.08
N PRO A 161 -3.68 -4.07 -9.92
CA PRO A 161 -4.95 -4.17 -10.63
C PRO A 161 -5.95 -3.12 -10.13
N GLU A 162 -6.88 -2.73 -10.99
CA GLU A 162 -8.09 -2.04 -10.55
C GLU A 162 -9.06 -3.05 -9.93
N LEU A 163 -9.58 -2.72 -8.74
CA LEU A 163 -10.59 -3.55 -8.09
C LEU A 163 -11.93 -3.34 -8.77
N THR A 164 -12.57 -4.42 -9.16
CA THR A 164 -13.94 -4.38 -9.69
C THR A 164 -14.92 -4.08 -8.54
N ASN A 165 -15.93 -3.26 -8.80
CA ASN A 165 -16.99 -3.04 -7.83
C ASN A 165 -17.72 -4.36 -7.53
N ILE A 166 -18.00 -4.61 -6.25
CA ILE A 166 -18.70 -5.82 -5.76
C ILE A 166 -20.15 -5.92 -6.25
N SER A 167 -20.63 -4.94 -7.03
CA SER A 167 -22.01 -4.81 -7.49
C SER A 167 -22.30 -5.45 -8.86
N GLU A 168 -21.39 -6.23 -9.41
CA GLU A 168 -21.65 -7.03 -10.63
C GLU A 168 -21.72 -8.52 -10.34
#